data_b91a4e3f1ffccba58d2b96cf854ec10c
#
_entry.id   b91a4e3f1ffccba58d2b96cf854ec10c
#
_cell.length_a   1.000
_cell.length_b   1.000
_cell.length_c   1.000
_cell.angle_alpha   90.00
_cell.angle_beta   90.00
_cell.angle_gamma   90.00
#
_symmetry.space_group_name_H-M   'P 1'
#
loop_
_entity.id
_entity.type
_entity.pdbx_description
1 polymer ?
#
loop_
_entity_poly.entity_id
_entity_poly.type
_entity_poly.pdbx_seq_one_letter_code
_entity_poly.pdbx_strand_id
1 'polypeptide(L)'
;LVIYLILLGWCLVAFVAGRLLPTGHQALRLFEGEALAVVFLGFFAVPYQHLAGLPTLLDIRVSQQHRFLAPFVVGIAFALADLLALHFIRLPATGQLLPSFLQPFPYSFLYFVADAIYLEVIYRLLPFTILLSLLGHRQLTAGRTPLAFWIVAALCAVAAPYQLIVKAPPALMVTMYVLHFVFNMIQALFYKNAGLLASLSMRLGNYLLWYILLGMWLQWHL
;
A
#
# COMPACT_ATOMS: atom_id res chain seq x y z
N LEU A 1 11.61 3.12 16.01
CA LEU A 1 11.25 4.52 15.78
C LEU A 1 12.08 5.15 14.65
N VAL A 2 13.42 4.96 14.63
CA VAL A 2 14.32 5.51 13.59
C VAL A 2 13.87 5.14 12.17
N ILE A 3 13.52 3.88 11.91
CA ILE A 3 13.04 3.46 10.59
C ILE A 3 11.76 4.21 10.19
N TYR A 4 10.85 4.42 11.13
CA TYR A 4 9.65 5.18 10.82
C TYR A 4 9.95 6.63 10.46
N LEU A 5 10.94 7.25 11.09
CA LEU A 5 11.41 8.60 10.71
C LEU A 5 11.99 8.61 9.29
N ILE A 6 12.67 7.55 8.85
CA ILE A 6 13.14 7.41 7.47
C ILE A 6 11.95 7.35 6.50
N LEU A 7 10.91 6.56 6.82
CA LEU A 7 9.69 6.49 6.01
C LEU A 7 8.97 7.85 5.94
N LEU A 8 8.86 8.55 7.07
CA LEU A 8 8.29 9.89 7.12
C LEU A 8 9.13 10.89 6.30
N GLY A 9 10.46 10.83 6.40
CA GLY A 9 11.40 11.62 5.61
C GLY A 9 11.19 11.39 4.10
N TRP A 10 10.97 10.15 3.67
CA TRP A 10 10.65 9.83 2.28
C TRP A 10 9.35 10.52 1.82
N CYS A 11 8.30 10.45 2.64
CA CYS A 11 7.03 11.11 2.33
C CYS A 11 7.19 12.62 2.24
N LEU A 12 8.03 13.23 3.09
CA LEU A 12 8.35 14.65 3.03
C LEU A 12 9.09 15.01 1.73
N VAL A 13 10.06 14.19 1.31
CA VAL A 13 10.77 14.38 0.03
C VAL A 13 9.78 14.29 -1.14
N ALA A 14 8.88 13.31 -1.17
CA ALA A 14 7.87 13.19 -2.21
C ALA A 14 6.92 14.40 -2.24
N PHE A 15 6.52 14.89 -1.07
CA PHE A 15 5.68 16.08 -0.90
C PHE A 15 6.35 17.34 -1.47
N VAL A 16 7.62 17.55 -1.16
CA VAL A 16 8.38 18.73 -1.65
C VAL A 16 8.68 18.58 -3.14
N ALA A 17 9.15 17.41 -3.58
CA ALA A 17 9.49 17.16 -4.98
C ALA A 17 8.30 17.41 -5.90
N GLY A 18 7.09 16.95 -5.53
CA GLY A 18 5.88 17.17 -6.32
C GLY A 18 5.56 18.65 -6.53
N ARG A 19 5.89 19.50 -5.56
CA ARG A 19 5.65 20.97 -5.65
C ARG A 19 6.71 21.74 -6.42
N LEU A 20 7.89 21.14 -6.58
CA LEU A 20 8.98 21.75 -7.34
C LEU A 20 8.94 21.37 -8.84
N LEU A 21 8.11 20.40 -9.21
CA LEU A 21 7.95 20.03 -10.63
C LEU A 21 7.18 21.11 -11.38
N PRO A 22 7.61 21.47 -12.61
CA PRO A 22 6.92 22.47 -13.41
C PRO A 22 5.49 21.99 -13.74
N THR A 23 4.51 22.85 -13.47
CA THR A 23 3.05 22.59 -13.59
C THR A 23 2.55 22.45 -15.04
N GLY A 24 3.44 22.26 -16.01
CA GLY A 24 3.10 22.19 -17.43
C GLY A 24 2.79 20.81 -17.99
N HIS A 25 2.97 19.73 -17.25
CA HIS A 25 2.68 18.38 -17.69
C HIS A 25 1.47 17.82 -16.95
N GLN A 26 0.45 17.43 -17.71
CA GLN A 26 -0.71 16.58 -17.36
C GLN A 26 -0.90 16.27 -15.88
N ALA A 27 -2.13 16.29 -15.38
CA ALA A 27 -2.55 16.14 -13.99
C ALA A 27 -1.65 15.21 -13.15
N LEU A 28 -0.51 15.73 -12.68
CA LEU A 28 0.35 15.03 -11.74
C LEU A 28 -0.44 14.82 -10.45
N ARG A 29 -0.47 13.58 -9.97
CA ARG A 29 -0.93 13.33 -8.61
C ARG A 29 0.15 13.82 -7.66
N LEU A 30 -0.18 14.79 -6.85
CA LEU A 30 0.72 15.28 -5.82
C LEU A 30 0.50 14.48 -4.54
N PHE A 31 1.59 14.24 -3.81
CA PHE A 31 1.46 13.73 -2.46
C PHE A 31 0.95 14.86 -1.56
N GLU A 32 -0.30 14.73 -1.11
CA GLU A 32 -1.02 15.81 -0.43
C GLU A 32 -0.60 15.99 1.04
N GLY A 33 -0.81 17.20 1.57
CA GLY A 33 -0.50 17.51 2.97
C GLY A 33 -1.32 16.68 3.96
N GLU A 34 -2.55 16.32 3.61
CA GLU A 34 -3.39 15.42 4.41
C GLU A 34 -2.79 14.03 4.53
N ALA A 35 -2.26 13.47 3.44
CA ALA A 35 -1.57 12.19 3.46
C ALA A 35 -0.31 12.25 4.33
N LEU A 36 0.47 13.34 4.23
CA LEU A 36 1.64 13.57 5.08
C LEU A 36 1.25 13.68 6.57
N ALA A 37 0.14 14.37 6.88
CA ALA A 37 -0.36 14.46 8.25
C ALA A 37 -0.78 13.10 8.82
N VAL A 38 -1.42 12.24 8.02
CA VAL A 38 -1.75 10.86 8.42
C VAL A 38 -0.49 10.05 8.70
N VAL A 39 0.53 10.14 7.83
CA VAL A 39 1.82 9.47 8.08
C VAL A 39 2.47 10.00 9.35
N PHE A 40 2.41 11.31 9.60
CA PHE A 40 2.90 11.89 10.85
C PHE A 40 2.14 11.36 12.08
N LEU A 41 0.81 11.23 12.01
CA LEU A 41 0.02 10.62 13.09
C LEU A 41 0.42 9.16 13.35
N GLY A 42 0.80 8.42 12.32
CA GLY A 42 1.31 7.06 12.44
C GLY A 42 2.56 6.96 13.31
N PHE A 43 3.38 8.00 13.39
CA PHE A 43 4.55 8.05 14.29
C PHE A 43 4.17 7.80 15.74
N PHE A 44 3.05 8.34 16.18
CA PHE A 44 2.55 8.15 17.54
C PHE A 44 1.95 6.75 17.76
N ALA A 45 1.50 6.07 16.71
CA ALA A 45 0.96 4.72 16.81
C ALA A 45 2.05 3.63 16.87
N VAL A 46 3.25 3.88 16.31
CA VAL A 46 4.34 2.90 16.27
C VAL A 46 4.69 2.32 17.65
N PRO A 47 4.87 3.12 18.73
CA PRO A 47 5.18 2.58 20.06
C PRO A 47 4.10 1.66 20.61
N TYR A 48 2.85 1.82 20.18
CA TYR A 48 1.71 1.07 20.70
C TYR A 48 1.47 -0.26 19.98
N GLN A 49 2.20 -0.58 18.90
CA GLN A 49 2.06 -1.86 18.20
C GLN A 49 2.27 -3.06 19.14
N HIS A 50 3.22 -2.99 20.07
CA HIS A 50 3.46 -4.06 21.04
C HIS A 50 2.27 -4.26 22.00
N LEU A 51 1.57 -3.19 22.37
CA LEU A 51 0.34 -3.27 23.19
C LEU A 51 -0.81 -3.94 22.44
N ALA A 52 -0.82 -3.83 21.12
CA ALA A 52 -1.78 -4.54 20.26
C ALA A 52 -1.39 -6.01 20.03
N GLY A 53 -0.24 -6.48 20.53
CA GLY A 53 0.28 -7.82 20.27
C GLY A 53 0.83 -8.01 18.87
N LEU A 54 1.15 -6.92 18.17
CA LEU A 54 1.70 -6.91 16.81
C LEU A 54 3.23 -6.82 16.82
N PRO A 55 3.93 -7.42 15.84
CA PRO A 55 5.36 -7.27 15.71
C PRO A 55 5.78 -5.81 15.52
N THR A 56 6.83 -5.40 16.20
CA THR A 56 7.44 -4.08 15.99
C THR A 56 8.12 -4.00 14.62
N LEU A 57 8.50 -2.79 14.18
CA LEU A 57 9.11 -2.56 12.86
C LEU A 57 10.33 -3.47 12.58
N LEU A 58 11.18 -3.71 13.59
CA LEU A 58 12.32 -4.60 13.51
C LEU A 58 12.29 -5.67 14.60
N ASP A 59 11.18 -6.39 14.72
CA ASP A 59 11.10 -7.52 15.65
C ASP A 59 12.15 -8.58 15.28
N ILE A 60 13.07 -8.84 16.19
CA ILE A 60 14.20 -9.78 15.96
C ILE A 60 13.73 -11.23 15.73
N ARG A 61 12.50 -11.56 16.14
CA ARG A 61 11.87 -12.88 15.93
C ARG A 61 11.44 -13.11 14.49
N VAL A 62 11.33 -12.05 13.69
CA VAL A 62 10.90 -12.13 12.30
C VAL A 62 12.12 -12.16 11.38
N SER A 63 12.28 -13.24 10.60
CA SER A 63 13.37 -13.35 9.63
C SER A 63 13.25 -12.31 8.51
N GLN A 64 14.38 -11.93 7.91
CA GLN A 64 14.40 -10.96 6.79
C GLN A 64 13.62 -11.48 5.57
N GLN A 65 13.61 -12.79 5.34
CA GLN A 65 12.83 -13.40 4.26
C GLN A 65 11.33 -13.18 4.45
N HIS A 66 10.80 -13.39 5.65
CA HIS A 66 9.38 -13.17 5.95
C HIS A 66 9.02 -11.69 6.04
N ARG A 67 9.98 -10.81 6.34
CA ARG A 67 9.77 -9.38 6.44
C ARG A 67 9.80 -8.68 5.09
N PHE A 68 10.67 -9.10 4.18
CA PHE A 68 10.88 -8.40 2.91
C PHE A 68 10.65 -9.31 1.69
N LEU A 69 11.34 -10.43 1.56
CA LEU A 69 11.37 -11.19 0.32
C LEU A 69 10.03 -11.86 0.00
N ALA A 70 9.49 -12.62 0.94
CA ALA A 70 8.23 -13.35 0.70
C ALA A 70 7.05 -12.40 0.40
N PRO A 71 6.80 -11.34 1.20
CA PRO A 71 5.71 -10.42 0.88
C PRO A 71 5.97 -9.65 -0.42
N PHE A 72 7.21 -9.26 -0.73
CA PHE A 72 7.54 -8.58 -1.98
C PHE A 72 7.22 -9.44 -3.21
N VAL A 73 7.60 -10.71 -3.19
CA VAL A 73 7.30 -11.67 -4.28
C VAL A 73 5.78 -11.87 -4.42
N VAL A 74 5.05 -11.97 -3.31
CA VAL A 74 3.57 -12.04 -3.35
C VAL A 74 2.99 -10.76 -3.96
N GLY A 75 3.54 -9.59 -3.64
CA GLY A 75 3.15 -8.32 -4.25
C GLY A 75 3.34 -8.30 -5.76
N ILE A 76 4.48 -8.78 -6.26
CA ILE A 76 4.74 -8.94 -7.71
C ILE A 76 3.73 -9.91 -8.34
N ALA A 77 3.41 -11.02 -7.69
CA ALA A 77 2.43 -11.97 -8.22
C ALA A 77 1.04 -11.33 -8.39
N PHE A 78 0.60 -10.49 -7.46
CA PHE A 78 -0.64 -9.72 -7.60
C PHE A 78 -0.56 -8.69 -8.74
N ALA A 79 0.56 -7.99 -8.90
CA ALA A 79 0.73 -7.07 -10.03
C ALA A 79 0.66 -7.80 -11.38
N LEU A 80 1.21 -9.01 -11.48
CA LEU A 80 1.06 -9.85 -12.67
C LEU A 80 -0.40 -10.25 -12.90
N ALA A 81 -1.15 -10.57 -11.84
CA ALA A 81 -2.58 -10.86 -11.94
C ALA A 81 -3.37 -9.62 -12.42
N ASP A 82 -3.03 -8.43 -11.94
CA ASP A 82 -3.62 -7.16 -12.38
C ASP A 82 -3.34 -6.92 -13.88
N LEU A 83 -2.10 -7.15 -14.34
CA LEU A 83 -1.72 -7.05 -15.74
C LEU A 83 -2.46 -8.05 -16.63
N LEU A 84 -2.61 -9.29 -16.17
CA LEU A 84 -3.38 -10.30 -16.87
C LEU A 84 -4.86 -9.90 -16.95
N ALA A 85 -5.47 -9.44 -15.86
CA ALA A 85 -6.83 -8.95 -15.86
C ALA A 85 -7.02 -7.82 -16.87
N LEU A 86 -6.08 -6.88 -16.94
CA LEU A 86 -6.09 -5.77 -17.90
C LEU A 86 -5.96 -6.26 -19.35
N HIS A 87 -5.11 -7.26 -19.58
CA HIS A 87 -4.90 -7.84 -20.92
C HIS A 87 -6.13 -8.56 -21.45
N PHE A 88 -6.80 -9.36 -20.61
CA PHE A 88 -7.96 -10.15 -21.03
C PHE A 88 -9.26 -9.31 -21.11
N ILE A 89 -9.40 -8.34 -20.24
CA ILE A 89 -10.54 -7.42 -20.22
C ILE A 89 -10.12 -6.15 -20.98
N ARG A 90 -10.12 -6.23 -22.33
CA ARG A 90 -9.68 -5.16 -23.21
C ARG A 90 -10.28 -3.81 -22.77
N LEU A 91 -9.41 -2.89 -22.36
CA LEU A 91 -9.80 -1.49 -22.28
C LEU A 91 -10.17 -1.03 -23.71
N PRO A 92 -11.29 -0.32 -23.92
CA PRO A 92 -11.55 0.31 -25.20
C PRO A 92 -10.32 1.15 -25.54
N ALA A 93 -9.82 1.01 -26.76
CA ALA A 93 -8.69 1.76 -27.30
C ALA A 93 -9.08 3.25 -27.41
N THR A 94 -9.19 3.90 -26.28
CA THR A 94 -9.15 5.36 -26.19
C THR A 94 -7.68 5.72 -26.36
N GLY A 95 -7.29 5.90 -27.61
CA GLY A 95 -5.92 6.28 -27.99
C GLY A 95 -5.56 7.64 -27.46
N GLN A 96 -5.29 7.75 -26.17
CA GLN A 96 -4.74 8.97 -25.60
C GLN A 96 -4.23 8.73 -24.19
N LEU A 97 -2.96 9.10 -23.98
CA LEU A 97 -2.36 9.46 -22.71
C LEU A 97 -2.20 8.33 -21.69
N LEU A 98 -1.06 8.35 -21.00
CA LEU A 98 -0.82 7.56 -19.81
C LEU A 98 -2.10 7.56 -18.95
N PRO A 99 -2.63 6.39 -18.59
CA PRO A 99 -3.78 6.34 -17.70
C PRO A 99 -3.55 7.25 -16.50
N SER A 100 -4.58 7.96 -16.07
CA SER A 100 -4.49 8.97 -14.99
C SER A 100 -3.95 8.44 -13.66
N PHE A 101 -3.86 7.10 -13.51
CA PHE A 101 -3.26 6.45 -12.35
C PHE A 101 -1.74 6.28 -12.45
N LEU A 102 -1.14 6.44 -13.64
CA LEU A 102 0.31 6.39 -13.81
C LEU A 102 0.91 7.79 -13.69
N GLN A 103 2.12 7.85 -13.16
CA GLN A 103 2.89 9.08 -13.00
C GLN A 103 4.18 8.99 -13.80
N PRO A 104 4.73 10.11 -14.34
CA PRO A 104 5.96 10.10 -15.09
C PRO A 104 7.15 9.74 -14.21
N PHE A 105 8.08 8.95 -14.75
CA PHE A 105 9.36 8.69 -14.13
C PHE A 105 10.26 9.95 -14.25
N PRO A 106 11.09 10.30 -13.23
CA PRO A 106 11.36 9.57 -11.98
C PRO A 106 10.40 9.90 -10.82
N TYR A 107 9.49 10.84 -10.98
CA TYR A 107 8.57 11.24 -9.90
C TYR A 107 7.66 10.09 -9.47
N SER A 108 7.27 9.19 -10.38
CA SER A 108 6.49 7.99 -10.06
C SER A 108 7.11 7.16 -8.93
N PHE A 109 8.43 7.01 -8.90
CA PHE A 109 9.10 6.26 -7.85
C PHE A 109 8.95 6.95 -6.48
N LEU A 110 9.14 8.27 -6.41
CA LEU A 110 8.97 9.02 -5.17
C LEU A 110 7.52 8.97 -4.68
N TYR A 111 6.58 9.22 -5.59
CA TYR A 111 5.16 9.28 -5.31
C TYR A 111 4.61 7.94 -4.82
N PHE A 112 4.82 6.86 -5.58
CA PHE A 112 4.23 5.57 -5.26
C PHE A 112 4.83 4.91 -4.02
N VAL A 113 6.11 5.16 -3.70
CA VAL A 113 6.66 4.73 -2.42
C VAL A 113 6.03 5.49 -1.25
N ALA A 114 5.83 6.82 -1.38
CA ALA A 114 5.16 7.61 -0.36
C ALA A 114 3.69 7.22 -0.19
N ASP A 115 2.98 6.97 -1.31
CA ASP A 115 1.60 6.50 -1.31
C ASP A 115 1.47 5.11 -0.66
N ALA A 116 2.41 4.20 -0.94
CA ALA A 116 2.46 2.90 -0.28
C ALA A 116 2.60 3.04 1.24
N ILE A 117 3.49 3.93 1.71
CA ILE A 117 3.65 4.21 3.15
C ILE A 117 2.37 4.76 3.75
N TYR A 118 1.75 5.75 3.10
CA TYR A 118 0.50 6.35 3.53
C TYR A 118 -0.63 5.31 3.66
N LEU A 119 -0.81 4.45 2.66
CA LEU A 119 -1.84 3.42 2.68
C LEU A 119 -1.60 2.36 3.76
N GLU A 120 -0.34 2.01 4.04
CA GLU A 120 -0.02 1.11 5.14
C GLU A 120 -0.29 1.76 6.51
N VAL A 121 -0.10 3.06 6.63
CA VAL A 121 -0.42 3.76 7.87
C VAL A 121 -1.93 3.83 8.10
N ILE A 122 -2.70 4.27 7.10
CA ILE A 122 -4.14 4.49 7.25
C ILE A 122 -4.94 3.18 7.34
N TYR A 123 -4.53 2.12 6.63
CA TYR A 123 -5.28 0.86 6.59
C TYR A 123 -4.69 -0.26 7.46
N ARG A 124 -3.49 -0.11 8.01
CA ARG A 124 -2.84 -1.12 8.87
C ARG A 124 -2.39 -0.54 10.19
N LEU A 125 -1.43 0.38 10.18
CA LEU A 125 -0.83 0.85 11.43
C LEU A 125 -1.88 1.44 12.37
N LEU A 126 -2.65 2.43 11.94
CA LEU A 126 -3.61 3.11 12.79
C LEU A 126 -4.77 2.21 13.21
N PRO A 127 -5.58 1.59 12.30
CA PRO A 127 -6.75 0.84 12.71
C PRO A 127 -6.41 -0.42 13.51
N PHE A 128 -5.38 -1.16 13.12
CA PHE A 128 -5.02 -2.38 13.83
C PHE A 128 -4.41 -2.06 15.19
N THR A 129 -3.52 -1.06 15.29
CA THR A 129 -2.92 -0.70 16.56
C THR A 129 -3.98 -0.20 17.54
N ILE A 130 -4.88 0.69 17.12
CA ILE A 130 -5.92 1.25 17.99
C ILE A 130 -6.92 0.17 18.41
N LEU A 131 -7.54 -0.51 17.43
CA LEU A 131 -8.64 -1.43 17.73
C LEU A 131 -8.17 -2.71 18.41
N LEU A 132 -7.01 -3.26 18.04
CA LEU A 132 -6.51 -4.47 18.68
C LEU A 132 -5.91 -4.20 20.06
N SER A 133 -5.36 -3.04 20.32
CA SER A 133 -4.95 -2.69 21.69
C SER A 133 -6.14 -2.65 22.65
N LEU A 134 -7.32 -2.26 22.17
CA LEU A 134 -8.54 -2.20 22.95
C LEU A 134 -9.27 -3.55 23.05
N LEU A 135 -9.35 -4.30 21.93
CA LEU A 135 -10.27 -5.44 21.79
C LEU A 135 -9.57 -6.80 21.66
N GLY A 136 -8.31 -6.84 21.26
CA GLY A 136 -7.66 -8.08 20.82
C GLY A 136 -6.33 -8.45 21.48
N HIS A 137 -5.75 -7.56 22.28
CA HIS A 137 -4.40 -7.72 22.84
C HIS A 137 -4.15 -9.08 23.49
N ARG A 138 -4.99 -9.50 24.44
CA ARG A 138 -4.79 -10.77 25.19
C ARG A 138 -4.80 -12.01 24.28
N GLN A 139 -5.60 -12.00 23.23
CA GLN A 139 -5.72 -13.15 22.32
C GLN A 139 -4.52 -13.23 21.37
N LEU A 140 -4.07 -12.11 20.84
CA LEU A 140 -2.89 -12.05 19.96
C LEU A 140 -1.61 -12.44 20.70
N THR A 141 -1.42 -11.96 21.93
CA THR A 141 -0.27 -12.35 22.77
C THR A 141 -0.31 -13.83 23.14
N ALA A 142 -1.49 -14.45 23.21
CA ALA A 142 -1.66 -15.89 23.42
C ALA A 142 -1.55 -16.70 22.10
N GLY A 143 -1.12 -16.08 20.98
CA GLY A 143 -0.98 -16.76 19.68
C GLY A 143 -2.31 -17.03 18.96
N ARG A 144 -3.44 -16.56 19.48
CA ARG A 144 -4.77 -16.71 18.85
C ARG A 144 -5.12 -15.48 18.02
N THR A 145 -5.74 -15.68 16.87
CA THR A 145 -6.22 -14.57 16.06
C THR A 145 -7.65 -14.19 16.49
N PRO A 146 -7.86 -13.02 17.12
CA PRO A 146 -9.17 -12.62 17.60
C PRO A 146 -10.11 -12.31 16.42
N LEU A 147 -11.42 -12.44 16.63
CA LEU A 147 -12.43 -12.05 15.66
C LEU A 147 -12.27 -10.56 15.26
N ALA A 148 -11.92 -9.71 16.23
CA ALA A 148 -11.65 -8.29 15.99
C ALA A 148 -10.58 -8.06 14.90
N PHE A 149 -9.53 -8.90 14.83
CA PHE A 149 -8.54 -8.82 13.75
C PHE A 149 -9.19 -9.02 12.37
N TRP A 150 -10.03 -10.06 12.22
CA TRP A 150 -10.66 -10.35 10.93
C TRP A 150 -11.67 -9.28 10.52
N ILE A 151 -12.41 -8.72 11.47
CA ILE A 151 -13.34 -7.61 11.20
C ILE A 151 -12.55 -6.38 10.71
N VAL A 152 -11.48 -5.98 11.40
CA VAL A 152 -10.64 -4.84 10.99
C VAL A 152 -10.00 -5.11 9.63
N ALA A 153 -9.46 -6.32 9.41
CA ALA A 153 -8.85 -6.70 8.14
C ALA A 153 -9.86 -6.61 6.98
N ALA A 154 -11.06 -7.13 7.17
CA ALA A 154 -12.12 -7.09 6.15
C ALA A 154 -12.58 -5.67 5.85
N LEU A 155 -12.82 -4.84 6.88
CA LEU A 155 -13.21 -3.43 6.69
C LEU A 155 -12.14 -2.64 5.93
N CYS A 156 -10.87 -2.80 6.31
CA CYS A 156 -9.76 -2.16 5.61
C CYS A 156 -9.61 -2.69 4.17
N ALA A 157 -9.82 -4.01 3.96
CA ALA A 157 -9.71 -4.62 2.63
C ALA A 157 -10.86 -4.18 1.69
N VAL A 158 -12.03 -3.87 2.22
CA VAL A 158 -13.15 -3.28 1.47
C VAL A 158 -12.89 -1.80 1.16
N ALA A 159 -12.37 -1.05 2.13
CA ALA A 159 -12.19 0.39 2.00
C ALA A 159 -11.00 0.78 1.10
N ALA A 160 -9.89 0.04 1.16
CA ALA A 160 -8.65 0.39 0.45
C ALA A 160 -8.79 0.46 -1.08
N PRO A 161 -9.50 -0.46 -1.78
CA PRO A 161 -9.64 -0.42 -3.24
C PRO A 161 -10.70 0.56 -3.74
N TYR A 162 -11.40 1.29 -2.88
CA TYR A 162 -12.50 2.17 -3.28
C TYR A 162 -12.10 3.21 -4.35
N GLN A 163 -10.87 3.68 -4.33
CA GLN A 163 -10.37 4.67 -5.30
C GLN A 163 -10.15 4.10 -6.71
N LEU A 164 -10.10 2.76 -6.87
CA LEU A 164 -9.89 2.10 -8.17
C LEU A 164 -11.17 2.00 -9.03
N ILE A 165 -12.33 2.27 -8.43
CA ILE A 165 -13.64 1.94 -9.01
C ILE A 165 -14.10 2.90 -10.14
N VAL A 166 -13.39 3.96 -10.44
CA VAL A 166 -14.01 5.17 -11.00
C VAL A 166 -14.25 5.19 -12.51
N LYS A 167 -13.75 4.36 -13.40
CA LYS A 167 -14.08 4.45 -14.86
C LYS A 167 -13.63 3.25 -15.71
N ALA A 168 -13.90 2.04 -15.28
CA ALA A 168 -13.59 0.84 -16.07
C ALA A 168 -14.88 0.06 -16.42
N PRO A 169 -14.83 -0.83 -17.43
CA PRO A 169 -15.92 -1.77 -17.68
C PRO A 169 -16.30 -2.56 -16.42
N PRO A 170 -17.59 -2.85 -16.16
CA PRO A 170 -18.02 -3.49 -14.91
C PRO A 170 -17.28 -4.80 -14.58
N ALA A 171 -16.99 -5.63 -15.58
CA ALA A 171 -16.24 -6.87 -15.39
C ALA A 171 -14.82 -6.61 -14.87
N LEU A 172 -14.12 -5.61 -15.41
CA LEU A 172 -12.78 -5.23 -14.96
C LEU A 172 -12.84 -4.65 -13.54
N MET A 173 -13.84 -3.78 -13.26
CA MET A 173 -14.02 -3.20 -11.93
C MET A 173 -14.22 -4.29 -10.87
N VAL A 174 -15.09 -5.25 -11.10
CA VAL A 174 -15.34 -6.36 -10.17
C VAL A 174 -14.07 -7.21 -10.00
N THR A 175 -13.41 -7.56 -11.10
CA THR A 175 -12.18 -8.37 -11.04
C THR A 175 -11.08 -7.67 -10.25
N MET A 176 -10.82 -6.40 -10.54
CA MET A 176 -9.81 -5.62 -9.82
C MET A 176 -10.18 -5.43 -8.36
N TYR A 177 -11.46 -5.18 -8.06
CA TYR A 177 -11.92 -5.06 -6.68
C TYR A 177 -11.69 -6.35 -5.87
N VAL A 178 -12.04 -7.51 -6.44
CA VAL A 178 -11.83 -8.82 -5.80
C VAL A 178 -10.33 -9.10 -5.62
N LEU A 179 -9.51 -8.86 -6.64
CA LEU A 179 -8.05 -9.04 -6.54
C LEU A 179 -7.47 -8.15 -5.42
N HIS A 180 -7.84 -6.88 -5.39
CA HIS A 180 -7.35 -5.95 -4.38
C HIS A 180 -7.92 -6.22 -2.97
N PHE A 181 -9.15 -6.74 -2.86
CA PHE A 181 -9.68 -7.21 -1.59
C PHE A 181 -8.82 -8.37 -1.04
N VAL A 182 -8.56 -9.40 -1.86
CA VAL A 182 -7.71 -10.54 -1.47
C VAL A 182 -6.29 -10.08 -1.15
N PHE A 183 -5.72 -9.20 -1.98
CA PHE A 183 -4.42 -8.57 -1.74
C PHE A 183 -4.37 -7.92 -0.34
N ASN A 184 -5.35 -7.09 0.00
CA ASN A 184 -5.40 -6.39 1.27
C ASN A 184 -5.61 -7.33 2.47
N MET A 185 -6.36 -8.43 2.29
CA MET A 185 -6.50 -9.47 3.32
C MET A 185 -5.16 -10.19 3.59
N ILE A 186 -4.42 -10.56 2.55
CA ILE A 186 -3.09 -11.18 2.68
C ILE A 186 -2.09 -10.19 3.30
N GLN A 187 -2.14 -8.91 2.91
CA GLN A 187 -1.33 -7.88 3.55
C GLN A 187 -1.60 -7.76 5.06
N ALA A 188 -2.87 -7.86 5.49
CA ALA A 188 -3.20 -7.85 6.91
C ALA A 188 -2.58 -9.05 7.64
N LEU A 189 -2.51 -10.23 7.00
CA LEU A 189 -1.82 -11.40 7.55
C LEU A 189 -0.30 -11.18 7.65
N PHE A 190 0.33 -10.60 6.63
CA PHE A 190 1.75 -10.22 6.72
C PHE A 190 1.99 -9.19 7.81
N TYR A 191 1.11 -8.20 7.94
CA TYR A 191 1.18 -7.22 9.03
C TYR A 191 1.11 -7.89 10.40
N LYS A 192 0.16 -8.80 10.62
CA LYS A 192 0.01 -9.55 11.87
C LYS A 192 1.24 -10.39 12.20
N ASN A 193 1.81 -11.08 11.21
CA ASN A 193 2.84 -12.09 11.43
C ASN A 193 4.26 -11.50 11.40
N ALA A 194 4.49 -10.44 10.61
CA ALA A 194 5.83 -9.91 10.34
C ALA A 194 5.94 -8.37 10.46
N GLY A 195 4.85 -7.69 10.81
CA GLY A 195 4.81 -6.25 11.08
C GLY A 195 4.64 -5.36 9.86
N LEU A 196 4.68 -4.05 10.09
CA LEU A 196 4.40 -3.02 9.09
C LEU A 196 5.32 -3.10 7.86
N LEU A 197 6.59 -3.42 8.05
CA LEU A 197 7.53 -3.51 6.93
C LEU A 197 7.21 -4.66 5.98
N ALA A 198 6.60 -5.74 6.46
CA ALA A 198 6.20 -6.86 5.61
C ALA A 198 5.00 -6.49 4.74
N SER A 199 3.97 -5.87 5.30
CA SER A 199 2.83 -5.40 4.51
C SER A 199 3.24 -4.30 3.52
N LEU A 200 4.11 -3.38 3.93
CA LEU A 200 4.69 -2.36 3.06
C LEU A 200 5.50 -3.00 1.91
N SER A 201 6.34 -4.01 2.21
CA SER A 201 7.12 -4.71 1.19
C SER A 201 6.23 -5.39 0.13
N MET A 202 5.11 -5.99 0.55
CA MET A 202 4.14 -6.56 -0.39
C MET A 202 3.54 -5.49 -1.31
N ARG A 203 3.16 -4.34 -0.76
CA ARG A 203 2.64 -3.21 -1.56
C ARG A 203 3.69 -2.65 -2.51
N LEU A 204 4.93 -2.51 -2.05
CA LEU A 204 6.03 -2.05 -2.90
C LEU A 204 6.32 -3.02 -4.04
N GLY A 205 6.22 -4.33 -3.82
CA GLY A 205 6.34 -5.34 -4.88
C GLY A 205 5.25 -5.19 -5.95
N ASN A 206 4.00 -4.97 -5.54
CA ASN A 206 2.90 -4.68 -6.48
C ASN A 206 3.13 -3.36 -7.22
N TYR A 207 3.47 -2.28 -6.51
CA TYR A 207 3.64 -0.95 -7.09
C TYR A 207 4.84 -0.86 -8.04
N LEU A 208 5.92 -1.59 -7.76
CA LEU A 208 7.08 -1.62 -8.65
C LEU A 208 6.69 -2.07 -10.06
N LEU A 209 5.96 -3.17 -10.17
CA LEU A 209 5.58 -3.70 -11.48
C LEU A 209 4.41 -2.93 -12.10
N TRP A 210 3.33 -2.73 -11.31
CA TRP A 210 2.07 -2.18 -11.81
C TRP A 210 2.13 -0.68 -12.13
N TYR A 211 2.74 0.13 -11.26
CA TYR A 211 2.75 1.58 -11.44
C TYR A 211 4.07 2.11 -11.98
N ILE A 212 5.21 1.60 -11.50
CA ILE A 212 6.52 2.17 -11.84
C ILE A 212 7.00 1.62 -13.18
N LEU A 213 7.20 0.30 -13.30
CA LEU A 213 7.74 -0.31 -14.49
C LEU A 213 6.77 -0.23 -15.69
N LEU A 214 5.49 -0.49 -15.49
CA LEU A 214 4.48 -0.30 -16.53
C LEU A 214 4.39 1.17 -16.93
N GLY A 215 4.43 2.10 -15.99
CA GLY A 215 4.42 3.53 -16.28
C GLY A 215 5.63 3.97 -17.10
N MET A 216 6.83 3.49 -16.76
CA MET A 216 8.05 3.75 -17.54
C MET A 216 7.94 3.18 -18.95
N TRP A 217 7.49 1.93 -19.08
CA TRP A 217 7.33 1.27 -20.37
C TRP A 217 6.36 2.05 -21.27
N LEU A 218 5.20 2.44 -20.75
CA LEU A 218 4.23 3.24 -21.50
C LEU A 218 4.77 4.63 -21.86
N GLN A 219 5.51 5.28 -20.96
CA GLN A 219 6.12 6.60 -21.22
C GLN A 219 7.14 6.56 -22.37
N TRP A 220 7.81 5.42 -22.60
CA TRP A 220 8.81 5.27 -23.66
C TRP A 220 8.22 4.80 -25.00
N HIS A 221 6.99 4.29 -25.02
CA HIS A 221 6.37 3.72 -26.23
C HIS A 221 5.15 4.53 -26.73
N LEU A 222 4.76 5.57 -26.02
CA LEU A 222 3.74 6.56 -26.41
C LEU A 222 4.39 7.90 -26.78
#